data_3779647d323fa65f6a4ffb77f0460bf8
#
_entry.id   3779647d323fa65f6a4ffb77f0460bf8
#
_cell.length_a   1.000
_cell.length_b   1.000
_cell.length_c   1.000
_cell.angle_alpha   90.00
_cell.angle_beta   90.00
_cell.angle_gamma   90.00
#
_symmetry.space_group_name_H-M   'P 1'
#
loop_
_entity.id
_entity.type
_entity.pdbx_description
1 polymer ?
#
loop_
_entity_poly.entity_id
_entity_poly.type
_entity_poly.pdbx_seq_one_letter_code
_entity_poly.pdbx_strand_id
1 'polypeptide(L)'
;MKVVAFNGSPRKGANTALLLKEVLGELEKEGIETELVEMSEKKIHGCIACQKCFENKNQRCAVDDDAANGYIEMILQAQGVILGSPVYFMDITPEMKALIDRAGFVSLANGRMFRNKVGDVVAAFRRSGAMHAIDS
;
A
#
# COMPACT_ATOMS: atom_id res chain seq x y z
N MET A 1 6.13 8.82 15.99
CA MET A 1 6.34 8.32 14.61
C MET A 1 5.26 7.29 14.34
N LYS A 2 4.66 7.31 13.16
CA LYS A 2 3.59 6.37 12.77
C LYS A 2 4.01 5.57 11.54
N VAL A 3 3.75 4.27 11.54
CA VAL A 3 3.92 3.35 10.42
C VAL A 3 2.56 2.77 10.04
N VAL A 4 2.20 2.84 8.77
CA VAL A 4 1.01 2.19 8.22
C VAL A 4 1.40 1.00 7.35
N ALA A 5 0.78 -0.15 7.58
CA ALA A 5 0.97 -1.34 6.77
C ALA A 5 -0.31 -1.69 6.01
N PHE A 6 -0.20 -1.91 4.72
CA PHE A 6 -1.31 -2.33 3.85
C PHE A 6 -1.22 -3.82 3.54
N ASN A 7 -2.23 -4.57 3.93
CA ASN A 7 -2.35 -5.98 3.58
C ASN A 7 -3.18 -6.13 2.30
N GLY A 8 -2.50 -6.39 1.17
CA GLY A 8 -3.12 -6.63 -0.14
C GLY A 8 -3.68 -8.05 -0.32
N SER A 9 -3.67 -8.88 0.72
CA SER A 9 -4.29 -10.21 0.63
C SER A 9 -5.81 -10.10 0.56
N PRO A 10 -6.49 -10.81 -0.37
CA PRO A 10 -7.96 -10.89 -0.37
C PRO A 10 -8.51 -11.71 0.80
N ARG A 11 -7.64 -12.42 1.53
CA ARG A 11 -8.00 -13.21 2.71
C ARG A 11 -7.55 -12.49 3.97
N LYS A 12 -8.52 -11.93 4.70
CA LYS A 12 -8.29 -11.28 5.99
C LYS A 12 -7.63 -12.23 7.00
N GLY A 13 -6.65 -11.75 7.74
CA GLY A 13 -5.97 -12.51 8.80
C GLY A 13 -5.13 -13.70 8.32
N ALA A 14 -4.87 -13.84 7.01
CA ALA A 14 -4.06 -14.92 6.45
C ALA A 14 -2.56 -14.65 6.59
N ASN A 15 -1.71 -15.45 5.94
CA ASN A 15 -0.25 -15.43 6.11
C ASN A 15 0.39 -14.05 5.94
N THR A 16 -0.06 -13.26 4.97
CA THR A 16 0.43 -11.88 4.79
C THR A 16 0.13 -11.01 6.01
N ALA A 17 -1.09 -11.12 6.56
CA ALA A 17 -1.45 -10.38 7.77
C ALA A 17 -0.63 -10.83 8.99
N LEU A 18 -0.34 -12.11 9.12
CA LEU A 18 0.51 -12.63 10.20
C LEU A 18 1.93 -12.06 10.12
N LEU A 19 2.54 -12.09 8.93
CA LEU A 19 3.87 -11.52 8.71
C LEU A 19 3.91 -10.02 9.01
N LEU A 20 2.90 -9.26 8.53
CA LEU A 20 2.82 -7.83 8.82
C LEU A 20 2.66 -7.57 10.32
N LYS A 21 1.86 -8.35 11.03
CA LYS A 21 1.67 -8.20 12.49
C LYS A 21 2.96 -8.45 13.26
N GLU A 22 3.77 -9.42 12.85
CA GLU A 22 5.09 -9.65 13.47
C GLU A 22 5.99 -8.42 13.31
N VAL A 23 6.08 -7.87 12.10
CA VAL A 23 6.88 -6.65 11.85
C VAL A 23 6.34 -5.47 12.67
N LEU A 24 5.03 -5.24 12.65
CA LEU A 24 4.41 -4.14 13.39
C LEU A 24 4.59 -4.31 14.91
N GLY A 25 4.50 -5.54 15.42
CA GLY A 25 4.73 -5.83 16.83
C GLY A 25 6.15 -5.51 17.30
N GLU A 26 7.17 -5.70 16.46
CA GLU A 26 8.53 -5.27 16.78
C GLU A 26 8.66 -3.74 16.79
N LEU A 27 8.02 -3.05 15.85
CA LEU A 27 8.00 -1.59 15.82
C LEU A 27 7.29 -0.99 17.06
N GLU A 28 6.21 -1.62 17.50
CA GLU A 28 5.47 -1.19 18.70
C GLU A 28 6.32 -1.31 19.97
N LYS A 29 7.18 -2.34 20.09
CA LYS A 29 8.13 -2.48 21.22
C LYS A 29 9.12 -1.32 21.27
N GLU A 30 9.46 -0.73 20.13
CA GLU A 30 10.30 0.46 20.01
C GLU A 30 9.52 1.79 20.16
N GLY A 31 8.26 1.74 20.57
CA GLY A 31 7.43 2.92 20.81
C GLY A 31 6.90 3.60 19.53
N ILE A 32 6.87 2.88 18.41
CA ILE A 32 6.33 3.37 17.15
C ILE A 32 4.84 3.04 17.09
N GLU A 33 4.02 4.03 16.78
CA GLU A 33 2.59 3.84 16.51
C GLU A 33 2.42 3.08 15.19
N THR A 34 1.62 2.01 15.19
CA THR A 34 1.39 1.19 14.00
C THR A 34 -0.08 1.10 13.64
N GLU A 35 -0.38 0.91 12.37
CA GLU A 35 -1.73 0.67 11.86
C GLU A 35 -1.69 -0.37 10.75
N LEU A 36 -2.49 -1.44 10.88
CA LEU A 36 -2.67 -2.45 9.84
C LEU A 36 -3.98 -2.23 9.10
N VAL A 37 -3.89 -2.01 7.80
CA VAL A 37 -5.02 -1.83 6.89
C VAL A 37 -5.30 -3.11 6.11
N GLU A 38 -6.43 -3.74 6.35
CA GLU A 38 -6.92 -4.90 5.59
C GLU A 38 -7.63 -4.42 4.32
N MET A 39 -6.94 -4.47 3.18
CA MET A 39 -7.49 -3.98 1.91
C MET A 39 -8.68 -4.80 1.40
N SER A 40 -8.79 -6.06 1.81
CA SER A 40 -9.92 -6.95 1.48
C SER A 40 -11.28 -6.46 1.98
N GLU A 41 -11.31 -5.54 2.92
CA GLU A 41 -12.56 -5.01 3.49
C GLU A 41 -13.19 -3.91 2.63
N LYS A 42 -12.45 -3.34 1.68
CA LYS A 42 -12.89 -2.22 0.85
C LYS A 42 -12.49 -2.43 -0.61
N LYS A 43 -13.35 -1.95 -1.49
CA LYS A 43 -13.02 -1.97 -2.93
C LYS A 43 -11.93 -0.95 -3.25
N ILE A 44 -11.07 -1.31 -4.18
CA ILE A 44 -10.11 -0.42 -4.81
C ILE A 44 -10.04 -0.75 -6.30
N HIS A 45 -10.13 0.25 -7.16
CA HIS A 45 -10.04 0.11 -8.61
C HIS A 45 -8.63 0.44 -9.11
N GLY A 46 -8.22 -0.16 -10.20
CA GLY A 46 -6.99 0.18 -10.90
C GLY A 46 -7.00 1.62 -11.43
N CYS A 47 -5.83 2.15 -11.72
CA CYS A 47 -5.70 3.46 -12.34
C CYS A 47 -6.25 3.42 -13.77
N ILE A 48 -7.15 4.35 -14.11
CA ILE A 48 -7.74 4.48 -15.46
C ILE A 48 -6.97 5.47 -16.36
N ALA A 49 -5.80 5.92 -15.92
CA ALA A 49 -4.93 6.85 -16.64
C ALA A 49 -5.62 8.16 -17.11
N CYS A 50 -6.62 8.63 -16.39
CA CYS A 50 -7.36 9.86 -16.75
C CYS A 50 -6.54 11.15 -16.58
N GLN A 51 -5.36 11.08 -15.97
CA GLN A 51 -4.39 12.17 -15.75
C GLN A 51 -4.89 13.38 -14.93
N LYS A 52 -6.12 13.36 -14.44
CA LYS A 52 -6.69 14.47 -13.67
C LYS A 52 -5.92 14.81 -12.38
N CYS A 53 -5.14 13.87 -11.82
CA CYS A 53 -4.26 14.17 -10.69
C CYS A 53 -3.18 15.20 -11.05
N PHE A 54 -2.69 15.21 -12.32
CA PHE A 54 -1.72 16.20 -12.82
C PHE A 54 -2.35 17.56 -13.12
N GLU A 55 -3.65 17.59 -13.41
CA GLU A 55 -4.42 18.84 -13.60
C GLU A 55 -4.79 19.45 -12.25
N ASN A 56 -5.43 18.67 -11.39
CA ASN A 56 -6.00 19.11 -10.13
C ASN A 56 -4.93 19.45 -9.06
N LYS A 57 -3.85 18.66 -8.99
CA LYS A 57 -2.74 18.81 -8.02
C LYS A 57 -3.19 19.02 -6.58
N ASN A 58 -4.23 18.30 -6.18
CA ASN A 58 -4.88 18.41 -4.88
C ASN A 58 -4.57 17.23 -3.94
N GLN A 59 -3.48 16.48 -4.22
CA GLN A 59 -3.03 15.32 -3.47
C GLN A 59 -4.02 14.14 -3.45
N ARG A 60 -4.97 14.11 -4.38
CA ARG A 60 -6.02 13.10 -4.47
C ARG A 60 -6.15 12.54 -5.89
N CYS A 61 -6.60 11.30 -5.97
CA CYS A 61 -7.09 10.74 -7.23
C CYS A 61 -8.48 11.32 -7.55
N ALA A 62 -8.73 11.63 -8.82
CA ALA A 62 -10.03 12.14 -9.25
C ALA A 62 -11.14 11.07 -9.23
N VAL A 63 -10.77 9.78 -9.27
CA VAL A 63 -11.69 8.68 -9.03
C VAL A 63 -11.82 8.50 -7.53
N ASP A 64 -12.99 8.75 -6.96
CA ASP A 64 -13.23 8.86 -5.51
C ASP A 64 -14.44 8.04 -5.04
N ASP A 65 -14.76 6.97 -5.76
CA ASP A 65 -15.84 6.03 -5.46
C ASP A 65 -15.36 4.75 -4.75
N ASP A 66 -14.11 4.76 -4.26
CA ASP A 66 -13.46 3.62 -3.60
C ASP A 66 -12.50 4.06 -2.47
N ALA A 67 -11.75 3.10 -1.92
CA ALA A 67 -10.87 3.34 -0.77
C ALA A 67 -9.55 4.06 -1.09
N ALA A 68 -9.18 4.26 -2.37
CA ALA A 68 -7.84 4.71 -2.74
C ALA A 68 -7.44 6.05 -2.12
N ASN A 69 -8.34 7.04 -2.13
CA ASN A 69 -8.03 8.35 -1.55
C ASN A 69 -7.84 8.30 -0.03
N GLY A 70 -8.59 7.44 0.67
CA GLY A 70 -8.37 7.19 2.08
C GLY A 70 -7.00 6.57 2.36
N TYR A 71 -6.58 5.61 1.54
CA TYR A 71 -5.25 4.99 1.66
C TYR A 71 -4.11 5.97 1.34
N ILE A 72 -4.28 6.81 0.32
CA ILE A 72 -3.32 7.88 -0.03
C ILE A 72 -3.15 8.85 1.15
N GLU A 73 -4.24 9.24 1.81
CA GLU A 73 -4.19 10.09 2.99
C GLU A 73 -3.47 9.43 4.17
N MET A 74 -3.73 8.14 4.44
CA MET A 74 -3.02 7.38 5.47
C MET A 74 -1.51 7.32 5.18
N ILE A 75 -1.11 7.08 3.93
CA ILE A 75 0.28 7.13 3.50
C ILE A 75 0.87 8.53 3.74
N LEU A 76 0.13 9.58 3.41
CA LEU A 76 0.60 10.96 3.56
C LEU A 76 0.87 11.32 5.02
N GLN A 77 0.04 10.87 5.94
CA GLN A 77 0.15 11.14 7.38
C GLN A 77 1.24 10.29 8.07
N ALA A 78 1.57 9.11 7.55
CA ALA A 78 2.57 8.23 8.13
C ALA A 78 4.01 8.65 7.79
N GLN A 79 4.98 8.30 8.64
CA GLN A 79 6.42 8.44 8.36
C GLN A 79 7.00 7.17 7.73
N GLY A 80 6.37 6.02 7.94
CA GLY A 80 6.74 4.75 7.33
C GLY A 80 5.55 4.05 6.71
N VAL A 81 5.79 3.30 5.62
CA VAL A 81 4.77 2.55 4.88
C VAL A 81 5.29 1.15 4.60
N ILE A 82 4.50 0.14 4.93
CA ILE A 82 4.81 -1.26 4.63
C ILE A 82 3.73 -1.79 3.68
N LEU A 83 4.16 -2.35 2.54
CA LEU A 83 3.26 -2.97 1.57
C LEU A 83 3.38 -4.49 1.67
N GLY A 84 2.31 -5.16 2.05
CA GLY A 84 2.25 -6.61 2.18
C GLY A 84 1.36 -7.26 1.13
N SER A 85 1.89 -8.22 0.36
CA SER A 85 1.11 -8.95 -0.63
C SER A 85 1.42 -10.45 -0.61
N PRO A 86 0.42 -11.33 -0.79
CA PRO A 86 0.71 -12.69 -1.24
C PRO A 86 1.15 -12.64 -2.70
N VAL A 87 1.92 -13.66 -3.11
CA VAL A 87 2.29 -13.83 -4.51
C VAL A 87 1.23 -14.69 -5.19
N TYR A 88 0.52 -14.11 -6.14
CA TYR A 88 -0.46 -14.78 -6.99
C TYR A 88 0.00 -14.76 -8.44
N PHE A 89 0.14 -15.94 -9.03
CA PHE A 89 0.63 -16.09 -10.40
C PHE A 89 1.89 -15.27 -10.71
N MET A 90 2.89 -15.40 -9.83
CA MET A 90 4.23 -14.78 -9.91
C MET A 90 4.30 -13.29 -9.55
N ASP A 91 3.19 -12.62 -9.19
CA ASP A 91 3.16 -11.19 -8.93
C ASP A 91 2.32 -10.83 -7.70
N ILE A 92 2.27 -9.56 -7.33
CA ILE A 92 1.42 -9.00 -6.28
C ILE A 92 -0.06 -9.09 -6.65
N THR A 93 -0.93 -8.91 -5.67
CA THR A 93 -2.39 -8.87 -5.92
C THR A 93 -2.80 -7.63 -6.73
N PRO A 94 -3.91 -7.73 -7.51
CA PRO A 94 -4.45 -6.58 -8.24
C PRO A 94 -4.78 -5.38 -7.34
N GLU A 95 -5.27 -5.63 -6.14
CA GLU A 95 -5.60 -4.61 -5.15
C GLU A 95 -4.35 -3.84 -4.70
N MET A 96 -3.24 -4.55 -4.42
CA MET A 96 -1.98 -3.92 -4.08
C MET A 96 -1.43 -3.11 -5.26
N LYS A 97 -1.48 -3.65 -6.46
CA LYS A 97 -1.06 -2.93 -7.67
C LYS A 97 -1.91 -1.69 -7.92
N ALA A 98 -3.22 -1.77 -7.70
CA ALA A 98 -4.12 -0.62 -7.82
C ALA A 98 -3.74 0.51 -6.86
N LEU A 99 -3.39 0.18 -5.60
CA LEU A 99 -2.89 1.16 -4.63
C LEU A 99 -1.58 1.79 -5.09
N ILE A 100 -0.61 0.97 -5.50
CA ILE A 100 0.71 1.45 -5.96
C ILE A 100 0.56 2.40 -7.14
N ASP A 101 -0.19 2.02 -8.17
CA ASP A 101 -0.36 2.84 -9.37
C ASP A 101 -1.05 4.17 -9.06
N ARG A 102 -2.14 4.13 -8.30
CA ARG A 102 -2.90 5.35 -7.98
C ARG A 102 -2.15 6.27 -7.04
N ALA A 103 -1.57 5.74 -5.96
CA ALA A 103 -0.78 6.52 -5.03
C ALA A 103 0.49 7.09 -5.70
N GLY A 104 1.14 6.29 -6.55
CA GLY A 104 2.32 6.69 -7.31
C GLY A 104 2.03 7.85 -8.26
N PHE A 105 0.97 7.77 -9.10
CA PHE A 105 0.60 8.85 -10.00
C PHE A 105 0.19 10.13 -9.24
N VAL A 106 -0.57 10.01 -8.17
CA VAL A 106 -0.93 11.16 -7.33
C VAL A 106 0.31 11.78 -6.70
N SER A 107 1.24 10.96 -6.21
CA SER A 107 2.50 11.46 -5.65
C SER A 107 3.35 12.20 -6.66
N LEU A 108 3.52 11.65 -7.87
CA LEU A 108 4.26 12.29 -8.96
C LEU A 108 3.64 13.64 -9.35
N ALA A 109 2.32 13.68 -9.49
CA ALA A 109 1.56 14.88 -9.83
C ALA A 109 1.69 16.01 -8.80
N ASN A 110 1.94 15.64 -7.54
CA ASN A 110 2.03 16.57 -6.41
C ASN A 110 3.46 16.72 -5.85
N GLY A 111 4.47 16.72 -6.73
CA GLY A 111 5.84 16.99 -6.36
C GLY A 111 6.52 15.87 -5.58
N ARG A 112 6.11 14.61 -5.82
CA ARG A 112 6.62 13.43 -5.11
C ARG A 112 6.36 13.53 -3.61
N MET A 113 5.09 13.69 -3.23
CA MET A 113 4.67 13.99 -1.85
C MET A 113 5.00 12.89 -0.82
N PHE A 114 5.38 11.69 -1.27
CA PHE A 114 5.84 10.60 -0.40
C PHE A 114 7.36 10.58 -0.19
N ARG A 115 8.08 11.60 -0.67
CA ARG A 115 9.51 11.73 -0.43
C ARG A 115 9.83 11.76 1.07
N ASN A 116 10.95 11.15 1.44
CA ASN A 116 11.44 11.06 2.81
C ASN A 116 10.60 10.17 3.75
N LYS A 117 9.74 9.29 3.20
CA LYS A 117 9.11 8.23 3.97
C LYS A 117 9.97 6.97 3.91
N VAL A 118 10.01 6.23 5.01
CA VAL A 118 10.59 4.89 5.03
C VAL A 118 9.62 3.94 4.35
N GLY A 119 10.09 3.13 3.41
CA GLY A 119 9.30 2.13 2.71
C GLY A 119 9.87 0.73 2.93
N ASP A 120 9.01 -0.25 3.15
CA ASP A 120 9.37 -1.66 3.21
C ASP A 120 8.28 -2.52 2.59
N VAL A 121 8.62 -3.76 2.24
CA VAL A 121 7.72 -4.71 1.60
C VAL A 121 7.75 -6.08 2.27
N VAL A 122 6.58 -6.72 2.32
CA VAL A 122 6.42 -8.09 2.83
C VAL A 122 5.72 -8.94 1.78
N ALA A 123 6.35 -10.03 1.36
CA ALA A 123 5.79 -10.97 0.39
C ALA A 123 5.54 -12.34 1.02
N ALA A 124 4.29 -12.82 0.97
CA ALA A 124 3.93 -14.18 1.36
C ALA A 124 3.85 -15.07 0.13
N PHE A 125 4.74 -16.06 0.02
CA PHE A 125 4.83 -16.93 -1.16
C PHE A 125 5.10 -18.40 -0.77
N ARG A 126 4.84 -19.32 -1.68
CA ARG A 126 5.03 -20.75 -1.43
C ARG A 126 6.34 -21.30 -2.02
N ARG A 127 6.63 -20.98 -3.29
CA ARG A 127 7.79 -21.56 -4.03
C ARG A 127 8.60 -20.52 -4.80
N SER A 128 7.94 -19.63 -5.53
CA SER A 128 8.56 -18.70 -6.48
C SER A 128 7.77 -17.40 -6.61
N GLY A 129 8.33 -16.42 -7.32
CA GLY A 129 7.68 -15.15 -7.59
C GLY A 129 7.93 -14.03 -6.56
N ALA A 130 8.57 -14.33 -5.41
CA ALA A 130 8.80 -13.31 -4.38
C ALA A 130 9.64 -12.14 -4.87
N MET A 131 10.76 -12.42 -5.55
CA MET A 131 11.63 -11.34 -6.06
C MET A 131 10.91 -10.46 -7.08
N HIS A 132 10.15 -11.08 -8.00
CA HIS A 132 9.36 -10.31 -8.95
C HIS A 132 8.29 -9.46 -8.27
N ALA A 133 7.58 -10.02 -7.29
CA ALA A 133 6.58 -9.29 -6.51
C ALA A 133 7.17 -8.13 -5.67
N ILE A 134 8.43 -8.24 -5.23
CA ILE A 134 9.13 -7.16 -4.52
C ILE A 134 9.56 -6.06 -5.48
N ASP A 135 9.93 -6.41 -6.71
CA ASP A 135 10.38 -5.47 -7.75
C ASP A 135 9.20 -4.77 -8.47
N SER A 136 7.97 -5.27 -8.30
CA SER A 136 6.76 -4.70 -8.94
C SER A 136 6.37 -3.35 -8.37
#